data_6aa84b674e64549b90e2c4472c71afad
#
_entry.id   6aa84b674e64549b90e2c4472c71afad
#
_cell.length_a   1.000
_cell.length_b   1.000
_cell.length_c   1.000
_cell.angle_alpha   90.00
_cell.angle_beta   90.00
_cell.angle_gamma   90.00
#
_symmetry.space_group_name_H-M   'P 1'
#
loop_
_entity.id
_entity.type
_entity.pdbx_description
1 polymer ?
#
loop_
_entity_poly.entity_id
_entity_poly.type
_entity_poly.pdbx_seq_one_letter_code
_entity_poly.pdbx_strand_id
1 'polypeptide(L)'
;MNKKIKIWALGDDDRANEFINNNFWEIGFDEDTEGFDKYIQNLNELSENDIVVLKSKYVNSTTKDNYLKVFAIGIIINKKDDKSINIKWLEKFTDNSSGFKKIDNVIYGKTLEIIKKESSIVKIFGTN
;
A
#
# COMPACT_ATOMS: atom_id res chain seq x y z
N MET A 1 -21.72 4.37 16.13
CA MET A 1 -21.72 3.72 14.82
C MET A 1 -20.30 3.26 14.47
N ASN A 2 -20.15 1.99 14.18
CA ASN A 2 -18.85 1.45 13.90
C ASN A 2 -18.42 1.76 12.46
N LYS A 3 -17.28 2.38 12.33
CA LYS A 3 -16.71 2.66 11.03
C LYS A 3 -15.96 1.43 10.54
N LYS A 4 -16.26 0.98 9.33
CA LYS A 4 -15.60 -0.16 8.74
C LYS A 4 -14.16 0.20 8.38
N ILE A 5 -13.20 -0.59 8.84
CA ILE A 5 -11.79 -0.41 8.52
C ILE A 5 -11.54 -0.91 7.10
N LYS A 6 -10.85 -0.11 6.32
CA LYS A 6 -10.45 -0.47 4.97
C LYS A 6 -8.97 -0.80 4.94
N ILE A 7 -8.56 -1.55 3.93
CA ILE A 7 -7.16 -1.89 3.70
C ILE A 7 -6.75 -1.28 2.36
N TRP A 8 -5.67 -0.51 2.37
CA TRP A 8 -5.20 0.19 1.19
C TRP A 8 -3.81 -0.28 0.78
N ALA A 9 -3.60 -0.43 -0.52
CA ALA A 9 -2.28 -0.70 -1.08
C ALA A 9 -1.67 0.62 -1.52
N LEU A 10 -0.48 0.92 -1.03
CA LEU A 10 0.25 2.15 -1.32
C LEU A 10 1.53 1.81 -2.09
N GLY A 11 1.72 2.45 -3.23
CA GLY A 11 2.94 2.26 -4.02
C GLY A 11 4.15 2.87 -3.34
N ASP A 12 5.28 2.20 -3.45
CA ASP A 12 6.51 2.66 -2.81
C ASP A 12 7.21 3.80 -3.56
N ASP A 13 7.00 3.93 -4.87
CA ASP A 13 7.61 4.97 -5.71
C ASP A 13 9.13 5.08 -5.48
N ASP A 14 9.78 3.92 -5.27
CA ASP A 14 11.22 3.83 -4.95
C ASP A 14 11.62 4.62 -3.70
N ARG A 15 10.66 4.92 -2.82
CA ARG A 15 10.86 5.72 -1.61
C ARG A 15 10.50 4.96 -0.34
N ALA A 16 10.50 3.61 -0.40
CA ALA A 16 10.07 2.81 0.76
C ALA A 16 10.83 3.15 2.03
N ASN A 17 12.16 3.28 1.94
CA ASN A 17 12.97 3.60 3.12
C ASN A 17 12.63 4.97 3.70
N GLU A 18 12.40 5.95 2.84
CA GLU A 18 12.00 7.28 3.28
C GLU A 18 10.66 7.25 4.01
N PHE A 19 9.67 6.57 3.43
CA PHE A 19 8.34 6.46 4.03
C PHE A 19 8.38 5.74 5.37
N ILE A 20 9.14 4.64 5.43
CA ILE A 20 9.25 3.85 6.67
C ILE A 20 9.99 4.63 7.76
N ASN A 21 11.10 5.26 7.40
CA ASN A 21 11.93 5.97 8.39
C ASN A 21 11.26 7.23 8.93
N ASN A 22 10.38 7.84 8.15
CA ASN A 22 9.73 9.11 8.51
C ASN A 22 8.25 8.97 8.80
N ASN A 23 7.73 7.74 8.82
CA ASN A 23 6.35 7.42 9.25
C ASN A 23 5.29 8.17 8.45
N PHE A 24 5.43 8.17 7.12
CA PHE A 24 4.46 8.83 6.25
C PHE A 24 4.41 8.16 4.88
N TRP A 25 3.43 8.57 4.08
CA TRP A 25 3.35 8.24 2.66
C TRP A 25 2.77 9.42 1.92
N GLU A 26 3.24 9.65 0.70
CA GLU A 26 2.69 10.72 -0.13
C GLU A 26 2.64 10.31 -1.59
N ILE A 27 1.75 10.96 -2.34
CA ILE A 27 1.64 10.78 -3.78
C ILE A 27 2.83 11.48 -4.44
N GLY A 28 3.55 10.76 -5.30
CA GLY A 28 4.72 11.28 -6.00
C GLY A 28 4.40 11.99 -7.31
N PHE A 29 3.13 12.20 -7.65
CA PHE A 29 2.73 12.81 -8.91
C PHE A 29 2.53 14.31 -8.79
N ASP A 30 2.77 15.01 -9.90
CA ASP A 30 2.40 16.41 -10.04
C ASP A 30 0.93 16.55 -10.41
N GLU A 31 0.39 17.74 -10.18
CA GLU A 31 -1.00 18.05 -10.53
C GLU A 31 -1.28 17.86 -12.01
N ASP A 32 -0.27 17.97 -12.85
CA ASP A 32 -0.40 17.81 -14.30
C ASP A 32 -0.42 16.34 -14.73
N THR A 33 -0.18 15.42 -13.81
CA THR A 33 -0.17 13.99 -14.14
C THR A 33 -1.59 13.51 -14.43
N GLU A 34 -1.75 12.76 -15.52
CA GLU A 34 -3.03 12.17 -15.86
C GLU A 34 -3.49 11.26 -14.72
N GLY A 35 -4.75 11.42 -14.33
CA GLY A 35 -5.32 10.64 -13.24
C GLY A 35 -5.05 11.19 -11.85
N PHE A 36 -4.38 12.33 -11.75
CA PHE A 36 -4.07 12.95 -10.45
C PHE A 36 -5.33 13.17 -9.61
N ASP A 37 -6.38 13.70 -10.22
CA ASP A 37 -7.63 13.98 -9.50
C ASP A 37 -8.23 12.72 -8.87
N LYS A 38 -8.13 11.60 -9.56
CA LYS A 38 -8.63 10.33 -9.03
C LYS A 38 -7.82 9.87 -7.82
N TYR A 39 -6.50 10.06 -7.85
CA TYR A 39 -5.65 9.72 -6.71
C TYR A 39 -5.97 10.61 -5.51
N ILE A 40 -6.22 11.89 -5.74
CA ILE A 40 -6.62 12.81 -4.68
C ILE A 40 -7.98 12.40 -4.10
N GLN A 41 -8.93 12.00 -4.93
CA GLN A 41 -10.21 11.48 -4.46
C GLN A 41 -10.03 10.25 -3.56
N ASN A 42 -9.20 9.31 -4.01
CA ASN A 42 -8.92 8.10 -3.22
C ASN A 42 -8.23 8.47 -1.91
N LEU A 43 -7.30 9.41 -1.95
CA LEU A 43 -6.62 9.86 -0.74
C LEU A 43 -7.60 10.45 0.27
N ASN A 44 -8.62 11.14 -0.21
CA ASN A 44 -9.65 11.72 0.66
C ASN A 44 -10.55 10.66 1.29
N GLU A 45 -10.59 9.45 0.73
CA GLU A 45 -11.35 8.34 1.29
C GLU A 45 -10.57 7.60 2.40
N LEU A 46 -9.28 7.82 2.52
CA LEU A 46 -8.49 7.23 3.59
C LEU A 46 -8.93 7.79 4.93
N SER A 47 -9.03 6.93 5.91
CA SER A 47 -9.52 7.31 7.24
C SER A 47 -8.55 6.88 8.32
N GLU A 48 -8.58 7.59 9.45
CA GLU A 48 -7.82 7.18 10.62
C GLU A 48 -8.11 5.73 10.95
N ASN A 49 -7.08 4.99 11.32
CA ASN A 49 -7.13 3.58 11.68
C ASN A 49 -7.34 2.62 10.50
N ASP A 50 -7.45 3.12 9.27
CA ASP A 50 -7.39 2.24 8.12
C ASP A 50 -6.00 1.59 8.05
N ILE A 51 -5.96 0.37 7.52
CA ILE A 51 -4.72 -0.38 7.36
C ILE A 51 -4.09 -0.04 6.02
N VAL A 52 -2.78 0.13 5.99
CA VAL A 52 -2.05 0.40 4.76
C VAL A 52 -0.95 -0.63 4.55
N VAL A 53 -0.74 -1.01 3.30
CA VAL A 53 0.29 -1.96 2.87
C VAL A 53 1.17 -1.22 1.87
N LEU A 54 2.41 -0.95 2.27
CA LEU A 54 3.39 -0.33 1.37
C LEU A 54 3.99 -1.42 0.50
N LYS A 55 3.81 -1.31 -0.81
CA LYS A 55 4.10 -2.42 -1.71
C LYS A 55 4.70 -1.98 -3.04
N SER A 56 5.27 -2.94 -3.73
CA SER A 56 5.68 -2.82 -5.12
C SER A 56 5.22 -4.07 -5.88
N LYS A 57 4.86 -3.88 -7.13
CA LYS A 57 4.51 -5.00 -8.00
C LYS A 57 5.77 -5.72 -8.46
N TYR A 58 5.74 -7.04 -8.47
CA TYR A 58 6.85 -7.84 -8.94
C TYR A 58 6.33 -9.02 -9.76
N VAL A 59 6.93 -9.24 -10.94
CA VAL A 59 6.61 -10.40 -11.78
C VAL A 59 7.88 -11.23 -11.94
N ASN A 60 7.82 -12.50 -11.59
CA ASN A 60 8.96 -13.39 -11.77
C ASN A 60 9.19 -13.59 -13.26
N SER A 61 10.39 -13.31 -13.75
CA SER A 61 10.71 -13.36 -15.17
C SER A 61 10.72 -14.79 -15.73
N THR A 62 10.97 -15.78 -14.90
CA THR A 62 11.04 -17.18 -15.32
C THR A 62 9.67 -17.84 -15.32
N THR A 63 8.94 -17.73 -14.19
CA THR A 63 7.65 -18.42 -14.03
C THR A 63 6.46 -17.58 -14.47
N LYS A 64 6.64 -16.27 -14.64
CA LYS A 64 5.57 -15.31 -14.93
C LYS A 64 4.55 -15.17 -13.79
N ASP A 65 4.87 -15.66 -12.61
CA ASP A 65 4.01 -15.49 -11.43
C ASP A 65 4.02 -14.04 -10.97
N ASN A 66 2.87 -13.58 -10.49
CA ASN A 66 2.72 -12.25 -9.94
C ASN A 66 2.95 -12.27 -8.43
N TYR A 67 3.79 -11.35 -7.97
CA TYR A 67 4.06 -11.18 -6.55
C TYR A 67 3.81 -9.74 -6.15
N LEU A 68 3.42 -9.57 -4.92
CA LEU A 68 3.39 -8.27 -4.28
C LEU A 68 4.54 -8.24 -3.28
N LYS A 69 5.48 -7.34 -3.49
CA LYS A 69 6.52 -7.13 -2.48
C LYS A 69 6.00 -6.14 -1.46
N VAL A 70 5.82 -6.59 -0.24
CA VAL A 70 5.34 -5.77 0.86
C VAL A 70 6.54 -5.27 1.65
N PHE A 71 6.69 -3.97 1.77
CA PHE A 71 7.77 -3.36 2.54
C PHE A 71 7.39 -3.14 3.99
N ALA A 72 6.14 -2.78 4.22
CA ALA A 72 5.66 -2.52 5.57
C ALA A 72 4.13 -2.54 5.61
N ILE A 73 3.60 -2.79 6.80
CA ILE A 73 2.17 -2.72 7.08
C ILE A 73 1.98 -1.78 8.25
N GLY A 74 1.01 -0.88 8.14
CA GLY A 74 0.77 0.10 9.18
C GLY A 74 -0.67 0.55 9.25
N ILE A 75 -0.92 1.55 10.08
CA ILE A 75 -2.23 2.17 10.21
C ILE A 75 -2.11 3.67 10.03
N ILE A 76 -3.16 4.26 9.47
CA ILE A 76 -3.22 5.69 9.25
C ILE A 76 -3.49 6.40 10.57
N ILE A 77 -2.64 7.37 10.91
CA ILE A 77 -2.83 8.21 12.08
C ILE A 77 -3.75 9.38 11.73
N ASN A 78 -3.38 10.12 10.68
CA ASN A 78 -4.14 11.26 10.20
C ASN A 78 -3.61 11.69 8.84
N LYS A 79 -4.25 12.67 8.23
CA LYS A 79 -3.74 13.32 7.03
C LYS A 79 -2.66 14.31 7.44
N LYS A 80 -1.56 14.31 6.69
CA LYS A 80 -0.48 15.28 6.89
C LYS A 80 -0.76 16.55 6.09
N ASP A 81 -1.16 16.39 4.83
CA ASP A 81 -1.55 17.47 3.93
C ASP A 81 -2.39 16.89 2.79
N ASP A 82 -2.62 17.65 1.72
CA ASP A 82 -3.48 17.24 0.61
C ASP A 82 -2.97 16.00 -0.14
N LYS A 83 -1.68 15.70 -0.05
CA LYS A 83 -1.05 14.62 -0.82
C LYS A 83 -0.47 13.53 0.06
N SER A 84 -0.49 13.67 1.38
CA SER A 84 0.23 12.75 2.24
C SER A 84 -0.52 12.44 3.51
N ILE A 85 -0.15 11.31 4.10
CA ILE A 85 -0.72 10.80 5.34
C ILE A 85 0.40 10.42 6.30
N ASN A 86 0.14 10.59 7.58
CA ASN A 86 1.01 10.09 8.62
C ASN A 86 0.61 8.66 8.98
N ILE A 87 1.60 7.79 9.14
CA ILE A 87 1.38 6.36 9.33
C ILE A 87 2.18 5.88 10.53
N LYS A 88 1.58 4.97 11.29
CA LYS A 88 2.30 4.19 12.30
C LYS A 88 2.59 2.82 11.69
N TRP A 89 3.85 2.56 11.37
CA TRP A 89 4.23 1.27 10.81
C TRP A 89 4.28 0.23 11.93
N LEU A 90 3.55 -0.85 11.75
CA LEU A 90 3.43 -1.91 12.73
C LEU A 90 4.36 -3.08 12.44
N GLU A 91 4.59 -3.35 11.16
CA GLU A 91 5.44 -4.45 10.73
C GLU A 91 6.25 -4.01 9.52
N LYS A 92 7.54 -4.32 9.52
CA LYS A 92 8.46 -3.97 8.45
C LYS A 92 9.14 -5.23 7.93
N PHE A 93 9.24 -5.34 6.61
CA PHE A 93 9.87 -6.48 5.94
C PHE A 93 11.16 -5.99 5.31
N THR A 94 12.25 -6.09 6.04
CA THR A 94 13.55 -5.55 5.61
C THR A 94 14.45 -6.55 4.91
N ASP A 95 14.14 -7.84 5.00
CA ASP A 95 14.89 -8.89 4.32
C ASP A 95 14.53 -8.98 2.86
N ASN A 96 15.48 -9.42 2.03
CA ASN A 96 15.27 -9.53 0.60
C ASN A 96 14.13 -10.49 0.21
N SER A 97 13.83 -11.48 1.04
CA SER A 97 12.80 -12.47 0.73
C SER A 97 11.53 -12.35 1.56
N SER A 98 11.54 -11.62 2.66
CA SER A 98 10.44 -11.65 3.64
C SER A 98 9.23 -10.91 3.16
N GLY A 99 9.11 -10.09 2.35
CA GLY A 99 7.92 -9.36 1.95
C GLY A 99 7.22 -9.87 0.69
N PHE A 100 7.76 -10.91 0.06
CA PHE A 100 7.18 -11.38 -1.20
C PHE A 100 5.94 -12.23 -0.96
N LYS A 101 4.82 -11.79 -1.51
CA LYS A 101 3.53 -12.46 -1.40
C LYS A 101 3.04 -12.81 -2.81
N LYS A 102 2.89 -14.10 -3.09
CA LYS A 102 2.34 -14.54 -4.37
C LYS A 102 0.84 -14.29 -4.37
N ILE A 103 0.35 -13.59 -5.38
CA ILE A 103 -1.07 -13.28 -5.51
C ILE A 103 -1.62 -13.88 -6.80
N ASP A 104 -2.84 -14.40 -6.72
CA ASP A 104 -3.49 -15.07 -7.85
C ASP A 104 -4.40 -14.09 -8.60
N ASN A 105 -4.14 -13.93 -9.89
CA ASN A 105 -5.03 -13.22 -10.80
C ASN A 105 -5.33 -11.74 -10.50
N VAL A 106 -4.66 -11.16 -9.51
CA VAL A 106 -4.85 -9.75 -9.16
C VAL A 106 -3.49 -9.11 -9.00
N ILE A 107 -3.29 -7.99 -9.67
CA ILE A 107 -2.06 -7.22 -9.57
C ILE A 107 -2.41 -5.85 -9.01
N TYR A 108 -1.91 -5.54 -7.82
CA TYR A 108 -2.11 -4.23 -7.20
C TYR A 108 -1.02 -3.28 -7.72
N GLY A 109 -1.14 -2.93 -9.01
CA GLY A 109 -0.13 -2.11 -9.67
C GLY A 109 -0.32 -0.61 -9.55
N LYS A 110 -1.44 -0.18 -8.99
CA LYS A 110 -1.73 1.25 -8.86
C LYS A 110 -1.04 1.83 -7.64
N THR A 111 -0.75 3.12 -7.70
CA THR A 111 -0.10 3.83 -6.59
C THR A 111 -0.94 3.84 -5.33
N LEU A 112 -2.26 3.89 -5.47
CA LEU A 112 -3.17 3.91 -4.35
C LEU A 112 -4.44 3.16 -4.75
N GLU A 113 -4.74 2.06 -4.08
CA GLU A 113 -5.98 1.33 -4.34
C GLU A 113 -6.40 0.54 -3.12
N ILE A 114 -7.70 0.28 -3.04
CA ILE A 114 -8.26 -0.49 -1.93
C ILE A 114 -8.11 -1.98 -2.19
N ILE A 115 -7.80 -2.74 -1.13
CA ILE A 115 -7.69 -4.20 -1.20
C ILE A 115 -8.98 -4.77 -0.63
N LYS A 116 -9.81 -5.35 -1.49
CA LYS A 116 -11.10 -5.91 -1.11
C LYS A 116 -11.14 -7.43 -1.21
N LYS A 117 -10.32 -8.02 -2.09
CA LYS A 117 -10.40 -9.44 -2.36
C LYS A 117 -9.86 -10.24 -1.16
N GLU A 118 -10.71 -11.10 -0.61
CA GLU A 118 -10.36 -11.87 0.58
C GLU A 118 -9.11 -12.73 0.39
N SER A 119 -8.95 -13.35 -0.77
CA SER A 119 -7.76 -14.15 -1.05
C SER A 119 -6.47 -13.31 -1.02
N SER A 120 -6.54 -12.07 -1.48
CA SER A 120 -5.38 -11.16 -1.42
C SER A 120 -5.06 -10.79 0.02
N ILE A 121 -6.09 -10.52 0.82
CA ILE A 121 -5.92 -10.19 2.24
C ILE A 121 -5.23 -11.35 2.97
N VAL A 122 -5.70 -12.57 2.72
CA VAL A 122 -5.11 -13.78 3.31
C VAL A 122 -3.63 -13.91 2.89
N LYS A 123 -3.32 -13.71 1.62
CA LYS A 123 -1.95 -13.83 1.13
C LYS A 123 -1.02 -12.77 1.74
N ILE A 124 -1.51 -11.54 1.92
CA ILE A 124 -0.70 -10.46 2.46
C ILE A 124 -0.49 -10.61 3.96
N PHE A 125 -1.55 -10.88 4.70
CA PHE A 125 -1.50 -10.91 6.17
C PHE A 125 -1.30 -12.29 6.75
N GLY A 126 -1.53 -13.33 5.95
CA GLY A 126 -1.44 -14.70 6.40
C GLY A 126 -2.69 -15.11 7.17
N THR A 127 -2.89 -16.42 7.27
CA THR A 127 -3.89 -17.00 8.15
C THR A 127 -3.28 -18.14 8.91
N ASN A 128 -3.69 -18.28 10.11
CA ASN A 128 -3.30 -19.44 10.91
C ASN A 128 -4.47 -20.39 11.02
#